data_d532fcf3051c18c8e4991a855298b38d
#
_entry.id   d532fcf3051c18c8e4991a855298b38d
#
_cell.length_a   1.000
_cell.length_b   1.000
_cell.length_c   1.000
_cell.angle_alpha   90.00
_cell.angle_beta   90.00
_cell.angle_gamma   90.00
#
_symmetry.space_group_name_H-M   'P 1'
#
loop_
_entity.id
_entity.type
_entity.pdbx_description
1 polymer ?
#
loop_
_entity_poly.entity_id
_entity_poly.type
_entity_poly.pdbx_seq_one_letter_code
_entity_poly.pdbx_strand_id
1 'polypeptide(L)'
;MTDSQLPRRAFLARLASAGAAGALARSSLWPSPSADLRPGAPAIITSERLRPQWPSGVQTGDPWPTRAMFWGRTDREARLHLEWDTTERFRQPRRVTGPVARADAAYTTHLDLTDLPPGQTIVYRARYESLAAPGVFSEPLTGHFRTPPRALTPPNRPIRIAWSGDMVGQGWGIDEARGGIRMYEALRRADPDVFVHSGDNIYADGPLQAEVPLGDGTVWRNLVTEAKSKVCETLDEYRGAFAYTLLDANAQRFGASVPIIAQWDDHEVVDNWFHELVLEEDPRFTEKRVRVLAERAQQALFEFLPIRRHATERNRIYRSFSLGPLAEIFVVDLRSYRGPNSPNRQPEPSAATAILGDAQLAWLARALRESRATWKIVACDMPIGLVVNDRMRDGVRNYEAIANADDGVPLGREHEIARLLRTLQEAAVRNVVWITADVHYCAAHHYAPERAAFTQFDAFWEFVAGPMHAGTFGPNALDGTFGPAVRFASAAPSPNRPPSDDLQFYGTLDVDPRSRALTASLWDVTGKRLWSVELSP
;
A
#
# COMPACT_ATOMS: atom_id res chain seq x y z
N MET A 1 -39.82 -26.41 -20.73
CA MET A 1 -39.34 -27.58 -21.43
C MET A 1 -37.97 -27.27 -21.97
N THR A 2 -36.85 -27.76 -21.54
CA THR A 2 -36.44 -28.86 -20.67
C THR A 2 -35.08 -28.54 -20.11
N ASP A 3 -34.96 -28.81 -18.86
CA ASP A 3 -33.77 -28.87 -18.02
C ASP A 3 -32.67 -29.76 -18.63
N SER A 4 -31.39 -29.38 -18.52
CA SER A 4 -30.31 -30.35 -18.38
C SER A 4 -29.12 -29.76 -17.65
N GLN A 5 -29.16 -29.88 -16.34
CA GLN A 5 -27.96 -29.82 -15.48
C GLN A 5 -27.11 -31.06 -15.75
N LEU A 6 -25.83 -30.88 -16.05
CA LEU A 6 -24.84 -31.95 -16.03
C LEU A 6 -23.95 -31.81 -14.76
N PRO A 7 -23.81 -32.89 -13.98
CA PRO A 7 -23.12 -32.84 -12.71
C PRO A 7 -21.59 -32.92 -12.85
N ARG A 8 -20.90 -32.16 -11.98
CA ARG A 8 -19.44 -32.00 -11.83
C ARG A 8 -18.60 -33.28 -11.61
N ARG A 9 -19.17 -34.48 -11.78
CA ARG A 9 -18.49 -35.79 -11.57
C ARG A 9 -17.93 -36.46 -12.82
N ALA A 10 -18.06 -35.88 -14.01
CA ALA A 10 -17.66 -36.51 -15.27
C ALA A 10 -16.27 -36.10 -15.79
N PHE A 11 -15.54 -35.24 -15.11
CA PHE A 11 -14.23 -34.75 -15.60
C PHE A 11 -13.02 -35.54 -15.06
N LEU A 12 -13.17 -36.39 -14.05
CA LEU A 12 -12.07 -37.15 -13.43
C LEU A 12 -11.94 -38.61 -13.87
N ALA A 13 -12.68 -39.05 -14.87
CA ALA A 13 -12.72 -40.47 -15.30
C ALA A 13 -12.07 -40.75 -16.67
N ARG A 14 -11.23 -39.87 -17.24
CA ARG A 14 -10.63 -40.10 -18.57
C ARG A 14 -9.10 -39.99 -18.64
N LEU A 15 -8.39 -40.41 -17.60
CA LEU A 15 -6.93 -40.54 -17.64
C LEU A 15 -6.44 -41.84 -17.00
N ALA A 16 -7.07 -42.95 -17.37
CA ALA A 16 -6.55 -44.28 -17.03
C ALA A 16 -6.95 -45.30 -18.11
N SER A 17 -6.26 -45.26 -19.25
CA SER A 17 -6.14 -46.43 -20.12
C SER A 17 -5.26 -46.09 -21.34
N ALA A 18 -3.98 -46.45 -21.29
CA ALA A 18 -3.17 -46.89 -22.41
C ALA A 18 -1.76 -47.25 -21.94
N GLY A 19 -1.36 -48.50 -22.11
CA GLY A 19 0.05 -48.85 -22.16
C GLY A 19 0.49 -50.04 -21.31
N ALA A 20 -0.06 -51.24 -21.59
CA ALA A 20 0.59 -52.49 -21.22
C ALA A 20 1.08 -53.20 -22.49
N ALA A 21 2.40 -53.31 -22.65
CA ALA A 21 3.01 -54.39 -23.47
C ALA A 21 4.50 -54.51 -23.15
N GLY A 22 4.90 -55.51 -22.49
CA GLY A 22 5.85 -56.55 -22.81
C GLY A 22 7.36 -56.23 -22.77
N ALA A 23 8.09 -56.89 -21.90
CA ALA A 23 9.27 -57.67 -22.30
C ALA A 23 9.88 -58.42 -21.10
N LEU A 24 10.27 -59.63 -21.40
CA LEU A 24 10.73 -60.76 -20.60
C LEU A 24 12.07 -60.59 -19.86
N ALA A 25 12.08 -61.12 -18.65
CA ALA A 25 13.08 -61.91 -17.95
C ALA A 25 14.59 -61.71 -18.17
N ARG A 26 15.30 -61.43 -17.07
CA ARG A 26 16.48 -62.22 -16.65
C ARG A 26 16.63 -62.16 -15.12
N SER A 27 16.54 -63.34 -14.52
CA SER A 27 16.81 -63.64 -13.11
C SER A 27 18.28 -63.45 -12.78
N SER A 28 18.60 -62.65 -11.77
CA SER A 28 19.85 -62.77 -10.98
C SER A 28 19.46 -62.83 -9.52
N LEU A 29 19.70 -63.98 -8.91
CA LEU A 29 19.56 -64.25 -7.51
C LEU A 29 20.62 -63.46 -6.72
N TRP A 30 20.18 -62.49 -5.98
CA TRP A 30 20.92 -61.93 -4.85
C TRP A 30 20.04 -62.04 -3.61
N PRO A 31 20.56 -62.49 -2.46
CA PRO A 31 19.77 -62.56 -1.25
C PRO A 31 19.48 -61.14 -0.78
N SER A 32 18.24 -60.78 -0.67
CA SER A 32 17.80 -59.57 0.00
C SER A 32 18.12 -59.65 1.48
N PRO A 33 18.75 -58.62 2.07
CA PRO A 33 18.73 -58.47 3.52
C PRO A 33 17.27 -58.30 3.93
N SER A 34 16.83 -59.08 4.90
CA SER A 34 15.57 -58.91 5.59
C SER A 34 15.56 -57.55 6.26
N ALA A 35 14.98 -56.56 5.56
CA ALA A 35 14.62 -55.28 6.18
C ALA A 35 13.51 -55.58 7.19
N ASP A 36 13.81 -55.45 8.46
CA ASP A 36 12.82 -55.29 9.51
C ASP A 36 11.87 -54.18 9.11
N LEU A 37 10.76 -54.53 8.51
CA LEU A 37 9.63 -53.61 8.32
C LEU A 37 9.02 -53.36 9.70
N ARG A 38 9.61 -52.40 10.42
CA ARG A 38 8.89 -51.76 11.52
C ARG A 38 7.60 -51.21 10.86
N PRO A 39 6.40 -51.57 11.37
CA PRO A 39 5.20 -50.97 10.87
C PRO A 39 5.41 -49.46 10.95
N GLY A 40 5.38 -48.77 9.80
CA GLY A 40 5.46 -47.32 9.77
C GLY A 40 4.36 -46.79 10.69
N ALA A 41 4.71 -45.82 11.54
CA ALA A 41 3.70 -45.17 12.37
C ALA A 41 2.51 -44.80 11.49
N PRO A 42 1.28 -45.09 11.92
CA PRO A 42 0.11 -44.76 11.11
C PRO A 42 0.14 -43.30 10.75
N ALA A 43 -0.13 -42.99 9.48
CA ALA A 43 -0.23 -41.61 9.04
C ALA A 43 -1.25 -40.89 9.92
N ILE A 44 -0.83 -39.80 10.57
CA ILE A 44 -1.76 -38.98 11.35
C ILE A 44 -2.66 -38.28 10.35
N ILE A 45 -3.90 -38.75 10.19
CA ILE A 45 -4.90 -38.06 9.40
C ILE A 45 -5.39 -36.88 10.22
N THR A 46 -4.89 -35.71 9.92
CA THR A 46 -5.38 -34.46 10.53
C THR A 46 -6.70 -34.07 9.90
N SER A 47 -7.71 -33.86 10.74
CA SER A 47 -8.96 -33.26 10.26
C SER A 47 -8.71 -31.88 9.67
N GLU A 48 -9.20 -31.58 8.46
CA GLU A 48 -9.12 -30.24 7.85
C GLU A 48 -9.69 -29.14 8.77
N ARG A 49 -10.66 -29.51 9.64
CA ARG A 49 -11.24 -28.58 10.65
C ARG A 49 -10.22 -28.07 11.67
N LEU A 50 -9.13 -28.80 11.90
CA LEU A 50 -8.08 -28.42 12.86
C LEU A 50 -6.96 -27.62 12.21
N ARG A 51 -6.90 -27.60 10.88
CA ARG A 51 -5.86 -26.94 10.10
C ARG A 51 -6.12 -25.42 10.05
N PRO A 52 -5.18 -24.57 10.51
CA PRO A 52 -5.29 -23.12 10.34
C PRO A 52 -5.37 -22.75 8.85
N GLN A 53 -6.12 -21.72 8.52
CA GLN A 53 -6.28 -21.21 7.17
C GLN A 53 -5.63 -19.82 7.01
N TRP A 54 -5.41 -19.40 5.76
CA TRP A 54 -4.90 -18.09 5.38
C TRP A 54 -6.00 -17.25 4.70
N PRO A 55 -6.92 -16.61 5.43
CA PRO A 55 -8.02 -15.87 4.81
C PRO A 55 -7.59 -14.60 4.08
N SER A 56 -6.43 -14.06 4.39
CA SER A 56 -5.93 -12.77 3.90
C SER A 56 -4.54 -12.84 3.25
N GLY A 57 -4.02 -14.04 3.00
CA GLY A 57 -2.67 -14.20 2.47
C GLY A 57 -1.58 -13.68 3.41
N VAL A 58 -0.50 -13.17 2.83
CA VAL A 58 0.66 -12.60 3.52
C VAL A 58 1.06 -11.28 2.87
N GLN A 59 1.75 -10.43 3.63
CA GLN A 59 2.36 -9.20 3.13
C GLN A 59 3.78 -9.05 3.68
N THR A 60 4.63 -8.39 2.90
CA THR A 60 5.93 -7.92 3.38
C THR A 60 5.96 -6.39 3.31
N GLY A 61 6.72 -5.75 4.18
CA GLY A 61 6.80 -4.28 4.17
C GLY A 61 7.95 -3.73 4.98
N ASP A 62 8.02 -2.41 5.03
CA ASP A 62 9.04 -1.64 5.73
C ASP A 62 10.44 -2.24 5.53
N PRO A 63 10.91 -2.42 4.27
CA PRO A 63 12.16 -3.10 3.98
C PRO A 63 13.36 -2.24 4.36
N TRP A 64 14.33 -2.87 5.02
CA TRP A 64 15.65 -2.32 5.33
C TRP A 64 16.72 -3.25 4.75
N PRO A 65 17.98 -2.81 4.63
CA PRO A 65 19.04 -3.66 4.08
C PRO A 65 19.16 -5.02 4.74
N THR A 66 18.87 -5.12 6.05
CA THR A 66 19.01 -6.35 6.82
C THR A 66 17.75 -6.79 7.55
N ARG A 67 16.61 -6.14 7.26
CA ARG A 67 15.34 -6.38 7.96
C ARG A 67 14.16 -6.16 7.02
N ALA A 68 13.04 -6.84 7.29
CA ALA A 68 11.75 -6.57 6.67
C ALA A 68 10.63 -7.00 7.60
N MET A 69 9.50 -6.32 7.56
CA MET A 69 8.29 -6.77 8.25
C MET A 69 7.64 -7.87 7.42
N PHE A 70 7.29 -8.96 8.07
CA PHE A 70 6.40 -9.99 7.53
C PHE A 70 5.09 -9.93 8.30
N TRP A 71 4.01 -9.86 7.57
CA TRP A 71 2.64 -9.87 8.09
C TRP A 71 1.88 -11.09 7.58
N GLY A 72 1.05 -11.66 8.42
CA GLY A 72 0.12 -12.71 8.04
C GLY A 72 -1.09 -12.75 8.95
N ARG A 73 -2.18 -13.34 8.47
CA ARG A 73 -3.42 -13.54 9.23
C ARG A 73 -3.93 -14.96 9.08
N THR A 74 -4.42 -15.52 10.18
CA THR A 74 -5.05 -16.83 10.21
C THR A 74 -6.50 -16.75 10.72
N ASP A 75 -7.21 -17.86 10.71
CA ASP A 75 -8.62 -17.96 11.13
C ASP A 75 -8.80 -18.33 12.60
N ARG A 76 -7.69 -18.60 13.32
CA ARG A 76 -7.71 -19.12 14.72
C ARG A 76 -6.41 -18.83 15.45
N GLU A 77 -6.36 -19.11 16.75
CA GLU A 77 -5.12 -19.05 17.49
C GLU A 77 -4.10 -20.06 16.96
N ALA A 78 -3.00 -19.53 16.45
CA ALA A 78 -1.95 -20.33 15.84
C ALA A 78 -0.60 -19.60 15.91
N ARG A 79 0.49 -20.35 15.88
CA ARG A 79 1.85 -19.82 15.89
C ARG A 79 2.38 -19.75 14.47
N LEU A 80 2.93 -18.60 14.11
CA LEU A 80 3.62 -18.41 12.83
C LEU A 80 4.98 -19.15 12.85
N HIS A 81 5.27 -19.90 11.80
CA HIS A 81 6.58 -20.46 11.47
C HIS A 81 6.97 -19.99 10.07
N LEU A 82 8.16 -19.44 9.93
CA LEU A 82 8.68 -18.95 8.67
C LEU A 82 10.06 -19.53 8.39
N GLU A 83 10.26 -19.98 7.16
CA GLU A 83 11.57 -20.34 6.62
C GLU A 83 11.92 -19.41 5.48
N TRP A 84 13.17 -18.98 5.39
CA TRP A 84 13.64 -18.19 4.26
C TRP A 84 15.04 -18.62 3.80
N ASP A 85 15.32 -18.39 2.53
CA ASP A 85 16.59 -18.63 1.86
C ASP A 85 16.81 -17.54 0.80
N THR A 86 17.99 -17.47 0.21
CA THR A 86 18.30 -16.64 -0.97
C THR A 86 18.05 -17.36 -2.29
N THR A 87 17.62 -18.61 -2.24
CA THR A 87 17.29 -19.44 -3.42
C THR A 87 16.02 -20.24 -3.21
N GLU A 88 15.26 -20.44 -4.27
CA GLU A 88 14.02 -21.22 -4.27
C GLU A 88 14.22 -22.70 -3.88
N ARG A 89 15.48 -23.17 -3.88
CA ARG A 89 15.78 -24.56 -3.55
C ARG A 89 15.77 -24.84 -2.06
N PHE A 90 15.73 -23.83 -1.20
CA PHE A 90 15.76 -23.95 0.27
C PHE A 90 16.80 -24.98 0.78
N ARG A 91 18.03 -24.89 0.24
CA ARG A 91 19.09 -25.86 0.63
C ARG A 91 19.61 -25.64 2.04
N GLN A 92 19.61 -24.40 2.49
CA GLN A 92 20.05 -24.01 3.83
C GLN A 92 19.09 -22.95 4.41
N PRO A 93 17.81 -23.30 4.57
CA PRO A 93 16.82 -22.34 5.02
C PRO A 93 17.10 -21.91 6.46
N ARG A 94 16.99 -20.62 6.71
CA ARG A 94 16.90 -20.10 8.06
C ARG A 94 15.46 -20.19 8.53
N ARG A 95 15.28 -20.68 9.77
CA ARG A 95 13.97 -20.90 10.38
C ARG A 95 13.74 -19.91 11.50
N VAL A 96 12.55 -19.32 11.50
CA VAL A 96 12.12 -18.36 12.51
C VAL A 96 10.78 -18.82 13.07
N THR A 97 10.73 -18.95 14.40
CA THR A 97 9.45 -19.11 15.11
C THR A 97 8.91 -17.72 15.42
N GLY A 98 7.78 -17.40 14.83
CA GLY A 98 7.13 -16.10 14.94
C GLY A 98 6.17 -16.00 16.12
N PRO A 99 5.43 -14.88 16.20
CA PRO A 99 4.43 -14.64 17.23
C PRO A 99 3.21 -15.57 17.08
N VAL A 100 2.39 -15.57 18.13
CA VAL A 100 1.09 -16.24 18.14
C VAL A 100 0.04 -15.25 17.63
N ALA A 101 -0.74 -15.68 16.64
CA ALA A 101 -1.95 -15.00 16.22
C ALA A 101 -3.04 -15.17 17.32
N ARG A 102 -3.64 -14.07 17.77
CA ARG A 102 -4.63 -14.05 18.84
C ARG A 102 -5.91 -13.34 18.41
N ALA A 103 -7.02 -13.68 19.04
CA ALA A 103 -8.33 -13.09 18.75
C ALA A 103 -8.37 -11.58 18.99
N ASP A 104 -7.70 -11.08 20.03
CA ASP A 104 -7.66 -9.66 20.38
C ASP A 104 -6.97 -8.78 19.32
N ALA A 105 -6.11 -9.39 18.48
CA ALA A 105 -5.48 -8.76 17.32
C ALA A 105 -6.04 -9.29 15.98
N ALA A 106 -7.30 -9.70 15.93
CA ALA A 106 -7.98 -10.27 14.74
C ALA A 106 -7.20 -11.40 14.07
N TYR A 107 -6.44 -12.17 14.84
CA TYR A 107 -5.55 -13.26 14.40
C TYR A 107 -4.43 -12.83 13.44
N THR A 108 -4.04 -11.56 13.45
CA THR A 108 -2.88 -11.07 12.69
C THR A 108 -1.56 -11.35 13.42
N THR A 109 -0.48 -11.42 12.68
CA THR A 109 0.89 -11.53 13.20
C THR A 109 1.82 -10.57 12.46
N HIS A 110 2.73 -9.95 13.21
CA HIS A 110 3.83 -9.15 12.69
C HIS A 110 5.15 -9.77 13.14
N LEU A 111 5.98 -10.13 12.19
CA LEU A 111 7.31 -10.66 12.43
C LEU A 111 8.36 -9.75 11.78
N ASP A 112 9.19 -9.11 12.59
CA ASP A 112 10.33 -8.36 12.08
C ASP A 112 11.47 -9.36 11.77
N LEU A 113 11.61 -9.69 10.49
CA LEU A 113 12.70 -10.54 10.01
C LEU A 113 14.00 -9.76 10.08
N THR A 114 14.97 -10.30 10.77
CA THR A 114 16.32 -9.72 10.96
C THR A 114 17.40 -10.58 10.30
N ASP A 115 18.62 -10.06 10.26
CA ASP A 115 19.80 -10.75 9.73
C ASP A 115 19.66 -11.18 8.26
N LEU A 116 18.84 -10.44 7.51
CA LEU A 116 18.71 -10.63 6.07
C LEU A 116 19.98 -10.14 5.35
N PRO A 117 20.41 -10.80 4.27
CA PRO A 117 21.49 -10.30 3.43
C PRO A 117 21.02 -9.09 2.61
N PRO A 118 21.77 -7.96 2.58
CA PRO A 118 21.39 -6.77 1.84
C PRO A 118 21.56 -6.94 0.33
N GLY A 119 20.67 -6.29 -0.42
CA GLY A 119 20.71 -6.25 -1.88
C GLY A 119 20.42 -7.61 -2.55
N GLN A 120 19.65 -8.47 -1.89
CA GLN A 120 19.34 -9.80 -2.41
C GLN A 120 17.84 -10.09 -2.43
N THR A 121 17.46 -11.04 -3.27
CA THR A 121 16.12 -11.63 -3.22
C THR A 121 16.06 -12.63 -2.06
N ILE A 122 15.06 -12.48 -1.24
CA ILE A 122 14.69 -13.39 -0.16
C ILE A 122 13.47 -14.16 -0.61
N VAL A 123 13.57 -15.48 -0.64
CA VAL A 123 12.42 -16.38 -0.85
C VAL A 123 12.01 -16.96 0.49
N TYR A 124 10.71 -17.05 0.72
CA TYR A 124 10.21 -17.55 1.99
C TYR A 124 9.02 -18.50 1.82
N ARG A 125 8.78 -19.29 2.84
CA ARG A 125 7.56 -20.06 3.04
C ARG A 125 7.14 -19.97 4.50
N ALA A 126 5.86 -19.70 4.71
CA ALA A 126 5.28 -19.51 6.01
C ALA A 126 4.15 -20.50 6.26
N ARG A 127 3.99 -20.93 7.51
CA ARG A 127 2.91 -21.80 7.98
C ARG A 127 2.45 -21.36 9.35
N TYR A 128 1.19 -21.59 9.65
CA TYR A 128 0.65 -21.48 10.99
C TYR A 128 0.52 -22.87 11.63
N GLU A 129 0.96 -23.03 12.86
CA GLU A 129 0.74 -24.20 13.70
C GLU A 129 -0.42 -23.93 14.65
N SER A 130 -1.44 -24.78 14.65
CA SER A 130 -2.60 -24.69 15.55
C SER A 130 -2.17 -24.81 17.01
N LEU A 131 -2.59 -23.85 17.87
CA LEU A 131 -2.37 -24.00 19.31
C LEU A 131 -3.29 -25.04 19.95
N ALA A 132 -4.49 -25.24 19.40
CA ALA A 132 -5.42 -26.24 19.88
C ALA A 132 -5.02 -27.69 19.49
N ALA A 133 -4.18 -27.84 18.45
CA ALA A 133 -3.72 -29.13 17.95
C ALA A 133 -2.26 -29.03 17.52
N PRO A 134 -1.30 -29.10 18.46
CA PRO A 134 0.13 -29.05 18.16
C PRO A 134 0.55 -30.07 17.11
N GLY A 135 1.41 -29.65 16.17
CA GLY A 135 1.84 -30.46 15.02
C GLY A 135 0.89 -30.39 13.80
N VAL A 136 -0.24 -29.69 13.93
CA VAL A 136 -1.16 -29.44 12.80
C VAL A 136 -0.88 -28.08 12.21
N PHE A 137 -0.41 -28.07 10.95
CA PHE A 137 0.00 -26.87 10.23
C PHE A 137 -0.99 -26.50 9.11
N SER A 138 -1.07 -25.22 8.83
CA SER A 138 -1.70 -24.71 7.60
C SER A 138 -0.96 -25.23 6.35
N GLU A 139 -1.59 -25.11 5.18
CA GLU A 139 -0.84 -25.18 3.94
C GLU A 139 0.22 -24.05 3.92
N PRO A 140 1.42 -24.32 3.35
CA PRO A 140 2.45 -23.29 3.28
C PRO A 140 2.09 -22.22 2.26
N LEU A 141 2.26 -20.94 2.66
CA LEU A 141 2.31 -19.83 1.70
C LEU A 141 3.77 -19.51 1.38
N THR A 142 4.03 -19.31 0.08
CA THR A 142 5.34 -18.96 -0.44
C THR A 142 5.32 -17.56 -1.05
N GLY A 143 6.43 -16.88 -0.97
CA GLY A 143 6.60 -15.57 -1.59
C GLY A 143 8.07 -15.19 -1.66
N HIS A 144 8.31 -13.98 -2.11
CA HIS A 144 9.66 -13.43 -2.19
C HIS A 144 9.60 -11.91 -2.05
N PHE A 145 10.73 -11.31 -1.71
CA PHE A 145 10.93 -9.86 -1.76
C PHE A 145 12.40 -9.55 -1.92
N ARG A 146 12.74 -8.28 -2.20
CA ARG A 146 14.12 -7.82 -2.29
C ARG A 146 14.46 -6.96 -1.09
N THR A 147 15.63 -7.23 -0.48
CA THR A 147 16.20 -6.32 0.52
C THR A 147 16.91 -5.18 -0.19
N PRO A 148 16.79 -3.93 0.30
CA PRO A 148 17.59 -2.83 -0.20
C PRO A 148 19.11 -3.08 -0.04
N PRO A 149 19.96 -2.51 -0.90
CA PRO A 149 21.40 -2.51 -0.68
C PRO A 149 21.77 -1.65 0.54
N ARG A 150 22.97 -1.83 1.10
CA ARG A 150 23.47 -0.93 2.17
C ARG A 150 23.68 0.48 1.63
N ALA A 151 23.60 1.48 2.51
CA ALA A 151 23.67 2.90 2.14
C ALA A 151 24.92 3.31 1.33
N LEU A 152 26.02 2.59 1.46
CA LEU A 152 27.27 2.87 0.73
C LEU A 152 27.60 1.82 -0.36
N THR A 153 26.70 0.88 -0.63
CA THR A 153 26.92 -0.19 -1.60
C THR A 153 26.09 0.10 -2.87
N PRO A 154 26.69 0.49 -3.99
CA PRO A 154 25.96 0.68 -5.24
C PRO A 154 25.27 -0.64 -5.64
N PRO A 155 24.00 -0.59 -6.03
CA PRO A 155 23.33 -1.76 -6.61
C PRO A 155 23.89 -2.06 -8.00
N ASN A 156 23.74 -3.30 -8.43
CA ASN A 156 24.17 -3.75 -9.77
C ASN A 156 23.05 -3.64 -10.83
N ARG A 157 21.88 -3.18 -10.45
CA ARG A 157 20.71 -2.99 -11.31
C ARG A 157 19.96 -1.72 -10.89
N PRO A 158 19.09 -1.18 -11.75
CA PRO A 158 18.20 -0.08 -11.36
C PRO A 158 17.36 -0.43 -10.13
N ILE A 159 17.06 0.58 -9.32
CA ILE A 159 16.08 0.50 -8.24
C ILE A 159 14.77 1.04 -8.78
N ARG A 160 13.70 0.26 -8.65
CA ARG A 160 12.35 0.65 -9.04
C ARG A 160 11.49 0.83 -7.80
N ILE A 161 10.92 2.02 -7.65
CA ILE A 161 9.91 2.36 -6.67
C ILE A 161 8.61 2.55 -7.43
N ALA A 162 7.52 1.92 -6.99
CA ALA A 162 6.19 2.21 -7.50
C ALA A 162 5.34 2.88 -6.42
N TRP A 163 4.36 3.69 -6.81
CA TRP A 163 3.39 4.29 -5.88
C TRP A 163 2.03 4.45 -6.54
N SER A 164 1.02 4.49 -5.70
CA SER A 164 -0.38 4.87 -5.97
C SER A 164 -1.14 4.88 -4.63
N GLY A 165 -2.41 5.28 -4.64
CA GLY A 165 -3.30 5.29 -3.47
C GLY A 165 -4.75 4.98 -3.86
N ASP A 166 -5.68 5.22 -2.95
CA ASP A 166 -7.13 5.28 -3.20
C ASP A 166 -7.73 3.90 -3.56
N MET A 167 -7.96 3.08 -2.53
CA MET A 167 -8.35 1.68 -2.67
C MET A 167 -9.79 1.40 -2.25
N VAL A 168 -10.62 0.93 -3.18
CA VAL A 168 -12.02 0.53 -2.94
C VAL A 168 -12.91 1.73 -2.54
N GLY A 169 -12.76 2.85 -3.28
CA GLY A 169 -13.51 4.09 -3.02
C GLY A 169 -14.72 4.32 -3.94
N GLN A 170 -15.56 5.25 -3.54
CA GLN A 170 -16.73 5.80 -4.27
C GLN A 170 -17.71 4.74 -4.78
N GLY A 171 -17.86 3.63 -4.04
CA GLY A 171 -18.82 2.58 -4.36
C GLY A 171 -18.26 1.46 -5.26
N TRP A 172 -16.99 1.51 -5.65
CA TRP A 172 -16.33 0.52 -6.48
C TRP A 172 -15.57 -0.50 -5.62
N GLY A 173 -16.19 -1.64 -5.33
CA GLY A 173 -15.58 -2.74 -4.60
C GLY A 173 -15.04 -3.84 -5.54
N ILE A 174 -14.79 -5.01 -4.97
CA ILE A 174 -14.29 -6.17 -5.72
C ILE A 174 -15.42 -6.72 -6.60
N ASP A 175 -15.23 -6.70 -7.92
CA ASP A 175 -16.02 -7.44 -8.90
C ASP A 175 -15.15 -8.55 -9.51
N GLU A 176 -15.31 -9.79 -9.04
CA GLU A 176 -14.50 -10.93 -9.48
C GLU A 176 -14.67 -11.21 -10.96
N ALA A 177 -15.88 -11.02 -11.52
CA ALA A 177 -16.16 -11.24 -12.92
C ALA A 177 -15.42 -10.25 -13.84
N ARG A 178 -15.05 -9.09 -13.31
CA ARG A 178 -14.25 -8.06 -13.99
C ARG A 178 -12.75 -8.15 -13.65
N GLY A 179 -12.33 -9.21 -12.96
CA GLY A 179 -10.93 -9.49 -12.64
C GLY A 179 -10.45 -8.92 -11.29
N GLY A 180 -11.37 -8.52 -10.42
CA GLY A 180 -11.05 -8.01 -9.08
C GLY A 180 -10.29 -6.68 -9.12
N ILE A 181 -9.36 -6.48 -8.20
CA ILE A 181 -8.53 -5.28 -8.12
C ILE A 181 -7.33 -5.42 -9.07
N ARG A 182 -7.53 -5.06 -10.35
CA ARG A 182 -6.56 -5.27 -11.43
C ARG A 182 -5.24 -4.51 -11.24
N MET A 183 -5.26 -3.39 -10.51
CA MET A 183 -4.06 -2.58 -10.28
C MET A 183 -2.97 -3.37 -9.55
N TYR A 184 -3.30 -4.25 -8.62
CA TYR A 184 -2.31 -5.09 -7.95
C TYR A 184 -1.56 -6.01 -8.92
N GLU A 185 -2.24 -6.54 -9.94
CA GLU A 185 -1.57 -7.35 -10.96
C GLU A 185 -0.72 -6.49 -11.90
N ALA A 186 -1.15 -5.26 -12.25
CA ALA A 186 -0.35 -4.32 -13.02
C ALA A 186 0.94 -3.95 -12.28
N LEU A 187 0.84 -3.60 -11.00
CA LEU A 187 1.99 -3.31 -10.14
C LEU A 187 2.92 -4.52 -9.97
N ARG A 188 2.37 -5.73 -9.78
CA ARG A 188 3.17 -6.95 -9.68
C ARG A 188 3.97 -7.22 -10.95
N ARG A 189 3.39 -6.97 -12.14
CA ARG A 189 4.08 -7.09 -13.43
C ARG A 189 5.15 -6.02 -13.64
N ALA A 190 4.97 -4.85 -13.05
CA ALA A 190 5.99 -3.81 -13.06
C ALA A 190 7.24 -4.19 -12.24
N ASP A 191 7.15 -5.22 -11.38
CA ASP A 191 8.24 -5.79 -10.57
C ASP A 191 9.03 -4.75 -9.78
N PRO A 192 8.39 -3.90 -8.95
CA PRO A 192 9.09 -2.90 -8.17
C PRO A 192 9.85 -3.54 -7.01
N ASP A 193 10.90 -2.87 -6.54
CA ASP A 193 11.63 -3.23 -5.32
C ASP A 193 10.82 -2.92 -4.06
N VAL A 194 9.98 -1.89 -4.16
CA VAL A 194 9.08 -1.44 -3.10
C VAL A 194 7.90 -0.70 -3.72
N PHE A 195 6.74 -0.85 -3.10
CA PHE A 195 5.54 -0.10 -3.40
C PHE A 195 5.20 0.84 -2.25
N VAL A 196 4.98 2.13 -2.55
CA VAL A 196 4.45 3.10 -1.60
C VAL A 196 2.95 3.21 -1.80
N HIS A 197 2.18 2.83 -0.78
CA HIS A 197 0.75 3.06 -0.74
C HIS A 197 0.51 4.43 -0.12
N SER A 198 0.11 5.40 -0.97
CA SER A 198 0.04 6.82 -0.63
C SER A 198 -1.29 7.22 0.03
N GLY A 199 -1.76 6.44 0.99
CA GLY A 199 -3.01 6.71 1.70
C GLY A 199 -4.23 6.04 1.06
N ASP A 200 -5.39 6.18 1.72
CA ASP A 200 -6.65 5.55 1.34
C ASP A 200 -6.52 4.05 1.10
N ASN A 201 -5.88 3.37 2.06
CA ASN A 201 -5.77 1.90 2.04
C ASN A 201 -7.15 1.24 2.15
N ILE A 202 -8.11 1.96 2.69
CA ILE A 202 -9.53 1.62 2.79
C ILE A 202 -10.37 2.89 2.72
N TYR A 203 -11.62 2.77 2.30
CA TYR A 203 -12.67 3.77 2.46
C TYR A 203 -13.61 3.31 3.58
N ALA A 204 -13.27 3.66 4.82
CA ALA A 204 -14.03 3.26 6.01
C ALA A 204 -15.41 3.93 6.08
N ASP A 205 -15.54 5.09 5.48
CA ASP A 205 -16.77 5.89 5.36
C ASP A 205 -17.54 5.66 4.05
N GLY A 206 -17.03 4.79 3.16
CA GLY A 206 -17.59 4.45 1.85
C GLY A 206 -18.24 3.06 1.82
N PRO A 207 -19.52 2.91 2.24
CA PRO A 207 -20.21 1.64 2.13
C PRO A 207 -20.47 1.24 0.67
N LEU A 208 -20.51 -0.05 0.40
CA LEU A 208 -20.72 -0.63 -0.92
C LEU A 208 -22.17 -1.07 -1.12
N GLN A 209 -22.72 -0.77 -2.30
CA GLN A 209 -23.94 -1.41 -2.78
C GLN A 209 -23.59 -2.67 -3.55
N ALA A 210 -24.41 -3.72 -3.46
CA ALA A 210 -24.14 -4.98 -4.15
C ALA A 210 -24.08 -4.83 -5.69
N GLU A 211 -24.87 -3.93 -6.24
CA GLU A 211 -24.92 -3.64 -7.67
C GLU A 211 -24.88 -2.14 -7.94
N VAL A 212 -24.03 -1.74 -8.88
CA VAL A 212 -23.94 -0.35 -9.36
C VAL A 212 -24.17 -0.35 -10.88
N PRO A 213 -25.26 0.25 -11.37
CA PRO A 213 -25.50 0.37 -12.81
C PRO A 213 -24.41 1.22 -13.50
N LEU A 214 -23.94 0.75 -14.66
CA LEU A 214 -22.97 1.47 -15.48
C LEU A 214 -23.67 2.19 -16.64
N GLY A 215 -23.03 3.24 -17.16
CA GLY A 215 -23.59 4.05 -18.25
C GLY A 215 -23.73 3.32 -19.59
N ASP A 216 -23.12 2.16 -19.75
CA ASP A 216 -23.21 1.28 -20.92
C ASP A 216 -24.36 0.24 -20.84
N GLY A 217 -25.15 0.29 -19.77
CA GLY A 217 -26.24 -0.66 -19.51
C GLY A 217 -25.80 -1.95 -18.83
N THR A 218 -24.50 -2.13 -18.53
CA THR A 218 -24.01 -3.23 -17.71
C THR A 218 -24.07 -2.90 -16.22
N VAL A 219 -23.74 -3.85 -15.36
CA VAL A 219 -23.77 -3.69 -13.90
C VAL A 219 -22.43 -4.08 -13.33
N TRP A 220 -21.88 -3.27 -12.46
CA TRP A 220 -20.77 -3.61 -11.57
C TRP A 220 -21.31 -4.35 -10.34
N ARG A 221 -20.77 -5.55 -10.04
CA ARG A 221 -21.23 -6.37 -8.93
C ARG A 221 -20.19 -6.45 -7.86
N ASN A 222 -20.42 -5.70 -6.79
CA ASN A 222 -19.54 -5.69 -5.63
C ASN A 222 -19.70 -6.97 -4.81
N LEU A 223 -18.57 -7.56 -4.42
CA LEU A 223 -18.53 -8.38 -3.22
C LEU A 223 -18.81 -7.47 -2.02
N VAL A 224 -19.86 -7.73 -1.24
CA VAL A 224 -20.18 -6.92 -0.05
C VAL A 224 -20.03 -7.77 1.20
N THR A 225 -19.20 -7.30 2.14
CA THR A 225 -19.08 -7.87 3.49
C THR A 225 -19.84 -7.00 4.49
N GLU A 226 -20.06 -7.50 5.69
CA GLU A 226 -20.71 -6.75 6.76
C GLU A 226 -20.00 -5.40 7.01
N ALA A 227 -18.66 -5.40 7.11
CA ALA A 227 -17.86 -4.19 7.33
C ALA A 227 -17.90 -3.18 6.18
N LYS A 228 -18.29 -3.61 4.96
CA LYS A 228 -18.43 -2.73 3.80
C LYS A 228 -19.89 -2.40 3.48
N SER A 229 -20.85 -2.82 4.31
CA SER A 229 -22.28 -2.51 4.11
C SER A 229 -22.71 -1.19 4.79
N LYS A 230 -21.90 -0.64 5.67
CA LYS A 230 -22.11 0.64 6.37
C LYS A 230 -20.74 1.34 6.60
N VAL A 231 -20.79 2.55 7.18
CA VAL A 231 -19.58 3.25 7.65
C VAL A 231 -18.98 2.52 8.85
N CYS A 232 -17.65 2.55 8.98
CA CYS A 232 -16.95 1.92 10.11
C CYS A 232 -16.98 2.83 11.34
N GLU A 233 -17.32 2.26 12.50
CA GLU A 233 -17.32 2.95 13.79
C GLU A 233 -16.58 2.17 14.86
N THR A 234 -16.69 0.85 14.86
CA THR A 234 -16.03 -0.03 15.82
C THR A 234 -14.69 -0.53 15.28
N LEU A 235 -13.79 -0.94 16.17
CA LEU A 235 -12.51 -1.52 15.80
C LEU A 235 -12.67 -2.73 14.87
N ASP A 236 -13.65 -3.59 15.11
CA ASP A 236 -13.87 -4.78 14.30
C ASP A 236 -14.39 -4.45 12.89
N GLU A 237 -15.13 -3.37 12.72
CA GLU A 237 -15.53 -2.86 11.41
C GLU A 237 -14.33 -2.32 10.63
N TYR A 238 -13.45 -1.54 11.26
CA TYR A 238 -12.19 -1.11 10.63
C TYR A 238 -11.30 -2.30 10.23
N ARG A 239 -11.16 -3.30 11.12
CA ARG A 239 -10.46 -4.56 10.82
C ARG A 239 -11.09 -5.28 9.62
N GLY A 240 -12.42 -5.31 9.57
CA GLY A 240 -13.18 -5.89 8.46
C GLY A 240 -12.97 -5.14 7.14
N ALA A 241 -12.87 -3.81 7.15
CA ALA A 241 -12.59 -3.01 5.98
C ALA A 241 -11.17 -3.26 5.43
N PHE A 242 -10.15 -3.35 6.28
CA PHE A 242 -8.80 -3.77 5.85
C PHE A 242 -8.79 -5.21 5.33
N ALA A 243 -9.49 -6.14 6.01
CA ALA A 243 -9.57 -7.52 5.57
C ALA A 243 -10.26 -7.67 4.21
N TYR A 244 -11.18 -6.78 3.86
CA TYR A 244 -11.92 -6.81 2.61
C TYR A 244 -11.00 -6.76 1.38
N THR A 245 -10.06 -5.82 1.32
CA THR A 245 -9.11 -5.71 0.21
C THR A 245 -8.29 -7.00 0.03
N LEU A 246 -7.98 -7.68 1.14
CA LEU A 246 -7.22 -8.93 1.15
C LEU A 246 -8.06 -10.18 0.79
N LEU A 247 -9.34 -10.04 0.46
CA LEU A 247 -10.13 -11.10 -0.18
C LEU A 247 -9.78 -11.23 -1.67
N ASP A 248 -9.25 -10.17 -2.28
CA ASP A 248 -8.88 -10.17 -3.68
C ASP A 248 -7.60 -10.99 -3.93
N ALA A 249 -7.66 -11.89 -4.91
CA ALA A 249 -6.55 -12.79 -5.24
C ALA A 249 -5.33 -12.03 -5.83
N ASN A 250 -5.53 -10.88 -6.50
CA ASN A 250 -4.43 -10.05 -7.00
C ASN A 250 -3.71 -9.37 -5.83
N ALA A 251 -4.47 -8.87 -4.85
CA ALA A 251 -3.93 -8.28 -3.62
C ALA A 251 -3.06 -9.28 -2.85
N GLN A 252 -3.53 -10.52 -2.67
CA GLN A 252 -2.76 -11.56 -1.98
C GLN A 252 -1.47 -11.93 -2.73
N ARG A 253 -1.53 -12.07 -4.07
CA ARG A 253 -0.32 -12.35 -4.88
C ARG A 253 0.68 -11.19 -4.84
N PHE A 254 0.19 -9.96 -4.87
CA PHE A 254 1.03 -8.77 -4.77
C PHE A 254 1.72 -8.69 -3.41
N GLY A 255 0.98 -8.81 -2.31
CA GLY A 255 1.52 -8.75 -0.94
C GLY A 255 2.57 -9.82 -0.66
N ALA A 256 2.46 -11.00 -1.31
CA ALA A 256 3.45 -12.07 -1.19
C ALA A 256 4.76 -11.79 -1.94
N SER A 257 4.81 -10.79 -2.84
CA SER A 257 5.96 -10.60 -3.74
C SER A 257 6.55 -9.19 -3.75
N VAL A 258 5.84 -8.17 -3.26
CA VAL A 258 6.29 -6.77 -3.29
C VAL A 258 6.20 -6.18 -1.88
N PRO A 259 7.31 -5.67 -1.32
CA PRO A 259 7.27 -4.98 -0.03
C PRO A 259 6.47 -3.68 -0.10
N ILE A 260 5.61 -3.45 0.89
CA ILE A 260 4.72 -2.29 0.97
C ILE A 260 5.28 -1.31 2.01
N ILE A 261 5.36 -0.04 1.66
CA ILE A 261 5.50 1.09 2.56
C ILE A 261 4.17 1.81 2.55
N ALA A 262 3.40 1.71 3.61
CA ALA A 262 2.08 2.32 3.69
C ALA A 262 2.08 3.59 4.54
N GLN A 263 1.29 4.55 4.14
CA GLN A 263 0.85 5.70 4.91
C GLN A 263 -0.68 5.72 4.90
N TRP A 264 -1.30 6.58 5.67
CA TRP A 264 -2.74 6.79 5.59
C TRP A 264 -3.07 8.16 5.03
N ASP A 265 -4.34 8.33 4.65
CA ASP A 265 -4.93 9.57 4.27
C ASP A 265 -6.23 9.77 5.08
N ASP A 266 -7.29 10.28 4.51
CA ASP A 266 -8.50 10.60 5.26
C ASP A 266 -9.52 9.45 5.32
N HIS A 267 -9.71 8.72 4.24
CA HIS A 267 -10.75 7.68 4.18
C HIS A 267 -10.46 6.43 5.01
N GLU A 268 -9.27 6.31 5.59
CA GLU A 268 -9.08 5.35 6.68
C GLU A 268 -9.97 5.67 7.88
N VAL A 269 -10.45 6.93 7.99
CA VAL A 269 -11.32 7.40 9.06
C VAL A 269 -12.62 7.96 8.51
N VAL A 270 -12.59 9.15 7.89
CA VAL A 270 -13.69 9.82 7.23
C VAL A 270 -13.18 10.99 6.37
N ASP A 271 -13.83 11.19 5.22
CA ASP A 271 -13.59 12.27 4.26
C ASP A 271 -13.17 13.60 4.91
N ASN A 272 -11.98 14.08 4.60
CA ASN A 272 -11.40 15.37 4.98
C ASN A 272 -11.25 15.62 6.49
N TRP A 273 -11.02 14.58 7.29
CA TRP A 273 -11.02 14.69 8.74
C TRP A 273 -9.81 15.44 9.33
N PHE A 274 -10.03 15.93 10.53
CA PHE A 274 -9.03 16.43 11.49
C PHE A 274 -9.52 16.07 12.91
N HIS A 275 -8.63 16.08 13.90
CA HIS A 275 -8.93 15.51 15.23
C HIS A 275 -10.13 16.13 15.97
N GLU A 276 -10.34 17.42 15.80
CA GLU A 276 -11.43 18.16 16.46
C GLU A 276 -12.76 18.06 15.73
N LEU A 277 -12.79 17.40 14.55
CA LEU A 277 -14.02 17.26 13.78
C LEU A 277 -15.08 16.45 14.55
N VAL A 278 -16.30 16.98 14.54
CA VAL A 278 -17.49 16.33 15.10
C VAL A 278 -18.51 16.17 13.98
N LEU A 279 -19.04 14.95 13.81
CA LEU A 279 -19.92 14.55 12.71
C LEU A 279 -21.42 14.76 13.07
N GLU A 280 -21.76 15.90 13.67
CA GLU A 280 -23.12 16.17 14.16
C GLU A 280 -24.19 15.98 13.07
N GLU A 281 -23.89 16.46 11.85
CA GLU A 281 -24.82 16.48 10.73
C GLU A 281 -24.81 15.19 9.90
N ASP A 282 -23.88 14.27 10.13
CA ASP A 282 -23.83 13.01 9.39
C ASP A 282 -24.59 11.90 10.11
N PRO A 283 -25.81 11.55 9.64
CA PRO A 283 -26.65 10.55 10.31
C PRO A 283 -26.11 9.12 10.18
N ARG A 284 -25.10 8.88 9.35
CA ARG A 284 -24.51 7.55 9.14
C ARG A 284 -23.71 7.10 10.36
N PHE A 285 -23.18 8.06 11.15
CA PHE A 285 -22.35 7.80 12.32
C PHE A 285 -23.13 7.95 13.63
N THR A 286 -22.97 7.01 14.53
CA THR A 286 -23.41 7.09 15.93
C THR A 286 -22.32 7.73 16.79
N GLU A 287 -21.05 7.33 16.62
CA GLU A 287 -19.90 8.00 17.20
C GLU A 287 -19.61 9.29 16.41
N LYS A 288 -19.83 10.42 17.04
CA LYS A 288 -19.67 11.73 16.38
C LYS A 288 -18.25 12.29 16.45
N ARG A 289 -17.46 11.83 17.40
CA ARG A 289 -16.11 12.34 17.66
C ARG A 289 -15.09 11.65 16.77
N VAL A 290 -14.60 12.36 15.77
CA VAL A 290 -13.65 11.78 14.79
C VAL A 290 -12.37 11.28 15.45
N ARG A 291 -11.87 11.92 16.51
CA ARG A 291 -10.70 11.41 17.25
C ARG A 291 -10.86 9.98 17.76
N VAL A 292 -12.08 9.57 18.15
CA VAL A 292 -12.37 8.20 18.62
C VAL A 292 -12.35 7.23 17.45
N LEU A 293 -12.91 7.65 16.31
CA LEU A 293 -12.86 6.88 15.06
C LEU A 293 -11.42 6.72 14.59
N ALA A 294 -10.62 7.81 14.59
CA ALA A 294 -9.22 7.79 14.18
C ALA A 294 -8.34 6.87 15.06
N GLU A 295 -8.56 6.84 16.38
CA GLU A 295 -7.86 5.91 17.28
C GLU A 295 -8.12 4.44 16.90
N ARG A 296 -9.38 4.09 16.58
CA ARG A 296 -9.78 2.74 16.15
C ARG A 296 -9.23 2.40 14.76
N ALA A 297 -9.33 3.33 13.83
CA ALA A 297 -8.81 3.20 12.48
C ALA A 297 -7.29 2.98 12.49
N GLN A 298 -6.55 3.79 13.26
CA GLN A 298 -5.11 3.69 13.40
C GLN A 298 -4.68 2.36 14.03
N GLN A 299 -5.43 1.86 15.03
CA GLN A 299 -5.16 0.54 15.58
C GLN A 299 -5.32 -0.54 14.52
N ALA A 300 -6.41 -0.53 13.74
CA ALA A 300 -6.65 -1.48 12.67
C ALA A 300 -5.58 -1.38 11.55
N LEU A 301 -5.18 -0.17 11.19
CA LEU A 301 -4.09 0.08 10.23
C LEU A 301 -2.80 -0.63 10.64
N PHE A 302 -2.37 -0.45 11.89
CA PHE A 302 -1.18 -1.10 12.42
C PHE A 302 -1.34 -2.61 12.65
N GLU A 303 -2.55 -3.13 12.71
CA GLU A 303 -2.82 -4.57 12.79
C GLU A 303 -2.85 -5.24 11.41
N PHE A 304 -3.22 -4.52 10.34
CA PHE A 304 -3.43 -5.10 9.02
C PHE A 304 -2.35 -4.76 7.99
N LEU A 305 -1.52 -3.75 8.22
CA LEU A 305 -0.43 -3.40 7.31
C LEU A 305 0.93 -3.82 7.88
N PRO A 306 1.90 -4.17 7.03
CA PRO A 306 3.22 -4.63 7.44
C PRO A 306 4.13 -3.47 7.88
N ILE A 307 3.63 -2.62 8.79
CA ILE A 307 4.32 -1.43 9.30
C ILE A 307 5.14 -1.79 10.54
N ARG A 308 6.42 -1.38 10.55
CA ARG A 308 7.26 -1.48 11.75
C ARG A 308 6.93 -0.33 12.69
N ARG A 309 6.35 -0.66 13.85
CA ARG A 309 6.04 0.34 14.87
C ARG A 309 7.31 1.00 15.41
N HIS A 310 7.27 2.31 15.59
CA HIS A 310 8.35 3.04 16.23
C HIS A 310 8.52 2.60 17.70
N ALA A 311 9.75 2.56 18.21
CA ALA A 311 10.05 1.98 19.52
C ALA A 311 9.38 2.74 20.69
N THR A 312 9.36 4.06 20.62
CA THR A 312 8.85 4.95 21.69
C THR A 312 7.50 5.59 21.32
N GLU A 313 7.27 5.89 20.05
CA GLU A 313 6.06 6.54 19.53
C GLU A 313 5.27 5.53 18.69
N ARG A 314 4.61 4.59 19.34
CA ARG A 314 4.02 3.40 18.69
C ARG A 314 3.01 3.69 17.60
N ASN A 315 2.40 4.86 17.60
CA ASN A 315 1.39 5.30 16.65
C ASN A 315 1.94 6.22 15.55
N ARG A 316 3.26 6.43 15.53
CA ARG A 316 3.91 7.28 14.54
C ARG A 316 3.97 6.60 13.18
N ILE A 317 3.41 7.25 12.17
CA ILE A 317 3.36 6.77 10.77
C ILE A 317 4.56 7.32 9.99
N TYR A 318 4.94 8.59 10.16
CA TYR A 318 6.05 9.17 9.41
C TYR A 318 7.40 8.52 9.74
N ARG A 319 8.14 8.15 8.72
CA ARG A 319 9.40 7.38 8.81
C ARG A 319 10.18 7.43 7.49
N SER A 320 11.44 6.96 7.45
CA SER A 320 12.22 6.92 6.21
C SER A 320 12.82 5.55 5.92
N PHE A 321 13.14 5.31 4.65
CA PHE A 321 13.66 4.05 4.12
C PHE A 321 14.80 4.31 3.16
N SER A 322 16.00 3.86 3.52
CA SER A 322 17.14 3.90 2.61
C SER A 322 17.09 2.74 1.61
N LEU A 323 17.11 3.07 0.34
CA LEU A 323 17.27 2.12 -0.77
C LEU A 323 18.71 2.13 -1.31
N GLY A 324 19.68 2.20 -0.40
CA GLY A 324 21.10 2.30 -0.72
C GLY A 324 21.52 3.73 -1.06
N PRO A 325 22.60 3.90 -1.85
CA PRO A 325 23.12 5.23 -2.17
C PRO A 325 22.30 5.98 -3.22
N LEU A 326 21.36 5.31 -3.90
CA LEU A 326 20.62 5.89 -5.01
C LEU A 326 19.39 6.65 -4.58
N ALA A 327 18.64 6.12 -3.61
CA ALA A 327 17.37 6.72 -3.19
C ALA A 327 17.09 6.53 -1.71
N GLU A 328 16.40 7.47 -1.12
CA GLU A 328 15.79 7.38 0.22
C GLU A 328 14.37 7.93 0.16
N ILE A 329 13.42 7.20 0.73
CA ILE A 329 12.00 7.55 0.79
C ILE A 329 11.71 8.11 2.18
N PHE A 330 11.04 9.25 2.23
CA PHE A 330 10.57 9.93 3.45
C PHE A 330 9.05 9.95 3.40
N VAL A 331 8.42 9.11 4.20
CA VAL A 331 6.97 9.03 4.34
C VAL A 331 6.52 10.08 5.34
N VAL A 332 5.56 10.91 4.97
CA VAL A 332 4.94 11.90 5.85
C VAL A 332 3.51 11.49 6.23
N ASP A 333 2.96 12.17 7.22
CA ASP A 333 1.62 11.95 7.77
C ASP A 333 0.93 13.31 7.86
N LEU A 334 0.02 13.61 6.92
CA LEU A 334 -0.69 14.88 6.87
C LEU A 334 -1.99 14.87 7.68
N ARG A 335 -2.33 13.74 8.32
CA ARG A 335 -3.59 13.60 9.04
C ARG A 335 -3.47 13.72 10.56
N SER A 336 -2.48 13.04 11.15
CA SER A 336 -2.35 12.99 12.62
C SER A 336 -2.02 14.33 13.28
N TYR A 337 -1.46 15.28 12.54
CA TYR A 337 -0.88 16.50 13.13
C TYR A 337 -1.50 17.78 12.58
N ARG A 338 -2.46 17.67 11.68
CA ARG A 338 -3.08 18.83 11.02
C ARG A 338 -4.07 19.58 11.90
N GLY A 339 -4.12 20.89 11.69
CA GLY A 339 -5.18 21.74 12.22
C GLY A 339 -6.51 21.59 11.46
N PRO A 340 -7.59 22.22 11.95
CA PRO A 340 -8.91 22.16 11.33
C PRO A 340 -8.91 22.68 9.89
N ASN A 341 -9.81 22.14 9.06
CA ASN A 341 -10.10 22.69 7.75
C ASN A 341 -10.74 24.07 7.89
N SER A 342 -10.27 25.01 7.09
CA SER A 342 -10.61 26.43 7.18
C SER A 342 -10.44 27.08 5.80
N PRO A 343 -10.70 28.39 5.64
CA PRO A 343 -10.31 29.11 4.43
C PRO A 343 -8.80 29.09 4.13
N ASN A 344 -8.00 28.60 5.08
CA ASN A 344 -6.56 28.38 4.94
C ASN A 344 -5.76 29.64 4.53
N ARG A 345 -6.19 30.82 5.05
CA ARG A 345 -5.63 32.14 4.72
C ARG A 345 -5.11 32.90 5.93
N GLN A 346 -4.73 32.19 6.98
CA GLN A 346 -4.15 32.80 8.17
C GLN A 346 -2.76 33.38 7.83
N PRO A 347 -2.51 34.67 8.14
CA PRO A 347 -1.22 35.31 7.81
C PRO A 347 -0.04 34.81 8.64
N GLU A 348 -0.31 34.23 9.81
CA GLU A 348 0.71 33.78 10.75
C GLU A 348 0.57 32.26 11.03
N PRO A 349 1.70 31.56 11.15
CA PRO A 349 1.69 30.14 11.55
C PRO A 349 1.09 29.94 12.95
N SER A 350 0.31 28.89 13.12
CA SER A 350 -0.29 28.50 14.40
C SER A 350 -0.66 27.02 14.39
N ALA A 351 -1.15 26.48 15.48
CA ALA A 351 -1.69 25.12 15.52
C ALA A 351 -2.84 24.92 14.52
N ALA A 352 -3.61 25.98 14.21
CA ALA A 352 -4.70 25.92 13.23
C ALA A 352 -4.21 25.88 11.76
N THR A 353 -2.96 26.22 11.51
CA THR A 353 -2.34 26.16 10.17
C THR A 353 -1.38 24.98 10.01
N ALA A 354 -1.30 24.11 11.01
CA ALA A 354 -0.44 22.93 10.93
C ALA A 354 -0.98 21.94 9.88
N ILE A 355 -0.06 21.31 9.17
CA ILE A 355 -0.34 20.16 8.28
C ILE A 355 0.60 19.00 8.63
N LEU A 356 1.90 19.24 8.79
CA LEU A 356 2.89 18.29 9.27
C LEU A 356 3.06 18.36 10.80
N GLY A 357 2.86 19.55 11.37
CA GLY A 357 3.19 19.87 12.75
C GLY A 357 4.69 20.03 12.98
N ASP A 358 5.07 20.77 14.04
CA ASP A 358 6.48 21.17 14.26
C ASP A 358 7.44 19.99 14.42
N ALA A 359 7.03 18.94 15.12
CA ALA A 359 7.91 17.78 15.38
C ALA A 359 8.24 17.01 14.10
N GLN A 360 7.23 16.73 13.28
CA GLN A 360 7.41 16.03 12.02
C GLN A 360 8.16 16.89 11.00
N LEU A 361 7.83 18.19 10.90
CA LEU A 361 8.52 19.11 10.01
C LEU A 361 10.01 19.25 10.36
N ALA A 362 10.34 19.36 11.65
CA ALA A 362 11.73 19.38 12.11
C ALA A 362 12.46 18.07 11.82
N TRP A 363 11.78 16.93 12.00
CA TRP A 363 12.31 15.62 11.63
C TRP A 363 12.58 15.53 10.13
N LEU A 364 11.60 15.90 9.28
CA LEU A 364 11.71 15.82 7.83
C LEU A 364 12.87 16.69 7.30
N ALA A 365 12.92 17.94 7.75
CA ALA A 365 13.99 18.88 7.37
C ALA A 365 15.39 18.34 7.76
N ARG A 366 15.54 17.78 8.97
CA ARG A 366 16.78 17.16 9.41
C ARG A 366 17.11 15.92 8.59
N ALA A 367 16.16 15.00 8.41
CA ALA A 367 16.36 13.74 7.71
C ALA A 367 16.75 13.95 6.25
N LEU A 368 16.12 14.90 5.55
CA LEU A 368 16.48 15.29 4.18
C LEU A 368 17.91 15.88 4.09
N ARG A 369 18.32 16.68 5.07
CA ARG A 369 19.69 17.26 5.15
C ARG A 369 20.76 16.20 5.45
N GLU A 370 20.45 15.22 6.28
CA GLU A 370 21.36 14.14 6.67
C GLU A 370 21.46 13.04 5.60
N SER A 371 20.49 12.95 4.72
CA SER A 371 20.44 11.94 3.66
C SER A 371 21.61 12.08 2.68
N ARG A 372 22.31 10.97 2.49
CA ARG A 372 23.41 10.85 1.50
C ARG A 372 22.98 10.20 0.20
N ALA A 373 21.70 9.82 0.09
CA ALA A 373 21.17 9.26 -1.14
C ALA A 373 21.18 10.30 -2.27
N THR A 374 21.39 9.85 -3.50
CA THR A 374 21.34 10.73 -4.67
C THR A 374 19.96 11.38 -4.77
N TRP A 375 18.88 10.60 -4.65
CA TRP A 375 17.50 11.08 -4.72
C TRP A 375 16.81 10.99 -3.36
N LYS A 376 16.13 12.05 -2.96
CA LYS A 376 15.28 12.14 -1.77
C LYS A 376 13.84 12.19 -2.25
N ILE A 377 13.07 11.17 -1.91
CA ILE A 377 11.70 11.00 -2.37
C ILE A 377 10.78 11.25 -1.18
N VAL A 378 10.04 12.35 -1.20
CA VAL A 378 9.03 12.63 -0.18
C VAL A 378 7.72 11.98 -0.65
N ALA A 379 7.27 10.99 0.10
CA ALA A 379 5.99 10.33 -0.11
C ALA A 379 4.94 11.02 0.76
N CYS A 380 4.01 11.67 0.10
CA CYS A 380 2.93 12.44 0.68
C CYS A 380 1.60 11.86 0.17
N ASP A 381 0.57 11.90 0.99
CA ASP A 381 -0.76 11.49 0.57
C ASP A 381 -1.31 12.47 -0.48
N MET A 382 -1.40 13.75 -0.17
CA MET A 382 -1.97 14.76 -1.06
C MET A 382 -0.93 15.66 -1.74
N PRO A 383 -1.27 16.22 -2.92
CA PRO A 383 -0.41 17.15 -3.66
C PRO A 383 -0.24 18.51 -2.98
N ILE A 384 0.91 19.16 -3.25
CA ILE A 384 1.28 20.44 -2.62
C ILE A 384 0.46 21.60 -3.15
N GLY A 385 0.37 21.74 -4.47
CA GLY A 385 -0.18 22.94 -5.13
C GLY A 385 -1.54 22.72 -5.79
N LEU A 386 -2.22 21.62 -5.51
CA LEU A 386 -3.58 21.38 -6.00
C LEU A 386 -4.61 21.85 -4.97
N VAL A 387 -5.62 22.56 -5.47
CA VAL A 387 -6.73 23.06 -4.66
C VAL A 387 -7.73 21.92 -4.46
N VAL A 388 -7.85 21.44 -3.23
CA VAL A 388 -8.87 20.48 -2.80
C VAL A 388 -9.81 21.16 -1.81
N ASN A 389 -11.10 21.21 -2.16
CA ASN A 389 -12.12 21.84 -1.34
C ASN A 389 -12.61 20.89 -0.25
N ASP A 390 -12.88 21.43 0.93
CA ASP A 390 -13.71 20.81 1.95
C ASP A 390 -15.14 21.38 1.91
N ARG A 391 -15.99 20.90 2.78
CA ARG A 391 -17.38 21.35 2.91
C ARG A 391 -17.45 22.84 3.22
N MET A 392 -18.42 23.52 2.64
CA MET A 392 -18.77 24.89 3.04
C MET A 392 -19.33 24.85 4.47
N ARG A 393 -18.83 25.75 5.34
CA ARG A 393 -19.35 25.95 6.70
C ARG A 393 -19.75 27.42 6.85
N ASP A 394 -20.95 27.67 7.30
CA ASP A 394 -21.50 29.03 7.47
C ASP A 394 -21.36 29.92 6.22
N GLY A 395 -21.48 29.32 5.04
CA GLY A 395 -21.33 30.03 3.76
C GLY A 395 -19.88 30.34 3.38
N VAL A 396 -18.90 29.87 4.17
CA VAL A 396 -17.46 30.04 3.92
C VAL A 396 -16.88 28.80 3.30
N ARG A 397 -16.12 28.96 2.20
CA ARG A 397 -15.38 27.87 1.57
C ARG A 397 -14.17 27.51 2.43
N ASN A 398 -14.04 26.23 2.76
CA ASN A 398 -12.86 25.67 3.41
C ASN A 398 -12.07 24.82 2.43
N TYR A 399 -10.80 24.64 2.73
CA TYR A 399 -9.89 23.79 1.97
C TYR A 399 -9.36 22.67 2.86
N GLU A 400 -9.29 21.52 2.26
CA GLU A 400 -8.64 20.36 2.83
C GLU A 400 -7.14 20.37 2.50
N ALA A 401 -6.79 20.83 1.31
CA ALA A 401 -5.45 20.91 0.75
C ALA A 401 -4.46 21.76 1.56
N ILE A 402 -3.19 21.64 1.20
CA ILE A 402 -2.13 22.60 1.55
C ILE A 402 -2.43 23.94 0.88
N ALA A 403 -2.76 23.92 -0.40
CA ALA A 403 -3.12 25.06 -1.22
C ALA A 403 -4.43 25.73 -0.77
N ASN A 404 -4.53 27.06 -0.92
CA ASN A 404 -5.67 27.87 -0.46
C ASN A 404 -6.38 28.66 -1.58
N ALA A 405 -5.97 28.49 -2.84
CA ALA A 405 -6.47 29.19 -4.02
C ALA A 405 -6.31 30.74 -3.95
N ASP A 406 -5.23 31.23 -3.39
CA ASP A 406 -4.93 32.67 -3.29
C ASP A 406 -3.89 33.15 -4.31
N ASP A 407 -3.04 32.29 -4.82
CA ASP A 407 -1.91 32.58 -5.74
C ASP A 407 -0.89 33.61 -5.18
N GLY A 408 -0.95 33.88 -3.88
CA GLY A 408 -0.18 34.92 -3.20
C GLY A 408 1.03 34.40 -2.43
N VAL A 409 1.46 35.19 -1.44
CA VAL A 409 2.48 34.75 -0.46
C VAL A 409 1.91 33.61 0.39
N PRO A 410 2.78 32.75 0.98
CA PRO A 410 2.30 31.65 1.78
C PRO A 410 1.37 32.07 2.91
N LEU A 411 0.19 31.46 2.97
CA LEU A 411 -0.81 31.63 4.02
C LEU A 411 -1.24 30.24 4.55
N GLY A 412 -1.82 30.22 5.73
CA GLY A 412 -2.35 28.98 6.31
C GLY A 412 -1.33 27.85 6.34
N ARG A 413 -1.68 26.69 5.80
CA ARG A 413 -0.84 25.47 5.77
C ARG A 413 0.40 25.61 4.90
N GLU A 414 0.39 26.53 3.92
CA GLU A 414 1.53 26.78 3.04
C GLU A 414 2.75 27.29 3.80
N HIS A 415 2.58 27.89 4.99
CA HIS A 415 3.69 28.31 5.84
C HIS A 415 4.65 27.18 6.20
N GLU A 416 4.15 25.98 6.48
CA GLU A 416 5.02 24.84 6.82
C GLU A 416 5.81 24.37 5.59
N ILE A 417 5.18 24.31 4.42
CA ILE A 417 5.85 23.94 3.16
C ILE A 417 6.89 25.01 2.78
N ALA A 418 6.55 26.29 2.88
CA ALA A 418 7.49 27.39 2.63
C ALA A 418 8.71 27.32 3.57
N ARG A 419 8.48 27.04 4.87
CA ARG A 419 9.55 26.84 5.86
C ARG A 419 10.44 25.66 5.49
N LEU A 420 9.85 24.53 5.09
CA LEU A 420 10.59 23.35 4.63
C LEU A 420 11.44 23.68 3.41
N LEU A 421 10.83 24.19 2.36
CA LEU A 421 11.50 24.48 1.08
C LEU A 421 12.67 25.47 1.26
N ARG A 422 12.48 26.55 2.04
CA ARG A 422 13.54 27.50 2.41
C ARG A 422 14.69 26.80 3.13
N THR A 423 14.38 25.97 4.12
CA THR A 423 15.40 25.23 4.89
C THR A 423 16.22 24.30 4.00
N LEU A 424 15.58 23.66 3.01
CA LEU A 424 16.26 22.78 2.05
C LEU A 424 17.17 23.58 1.11
N GLN A 425 16.73 24.75 0.62
CA GLN A 425 17.53 25.63 -0.23
C GLN A 425 18.76 26.18 0.53
N GLU A 426 18.56 26.71 1.74
CA GLU A 426 19.65 27.22 2.59
C GLU A 426 20.69 26.15 2.92
N ALA A 427 20.26 24.89 3.08
CA ALA A 427 21.12 23.75 3.33
C ALA A 427 21.69 23.12 2.05
N ALA A 428 21.39 23.67 0.86
CA ALA A 428 21.79 23.15 -0.44
C ALA A 428 21.39 21.66 -0.65
N VAL A 429 20.24 21.24 -0.12
CA VAL A 429 19.70 19.90 -0.36
C VAL A 429 19.19 19.82 -1.79
N ARG A 430 19.69 18.83 -2.55
CA ARG A 430 19.38 18.66 -3.96
C ARG A 430 18.63 17.35 -4.23
N ASN A 431 18.05 17.24 -5.43
CA ASN A 431 17.41 16.02 -5.95
C ASN A 431 16.26 15.55 -5.05
N VAL A 432 15.40 16.48 -4.67
CA VAL A 432 14.16 16.20 -3.95
C VAL A 432 13.02 16.10 -4.96
N VAL A 433 12.27 15.00 -4.90
CA VAL A 433 11.05 14.79 -5.68
C VAL A 433 9.92 14.38 -4.74
N TRP A 434 8.69 14.71 -5.12
CA TRP A 434 7.50 14.35 -4.36
C TRP A 434 6.67 13.32 -5.15
N ILE A 435 6.10 12.35 -4.44
CA ILE A 435 5.12 11.41 -4.97
C ILE A 435 3.87 11.48 -4.13
N THR A 436 2.70 11.56 -4.79
CA THR A 436 1.40 11.80 -4.14
C THR A 436 0.28 11.02 -4.81
N ALA A 437 -0.93 11.03 -4.21
CA ALA A 437 -2.16 10.40 -4.71
C ALA A 437 -3.39 11.31 -4.45
N ASP A 438 -4.42 10.87 -3.72
CA ASP A 438 -5.59 11.58 -3.19
C ASP A 438 -6.58 12.08 -4.28
N VAL A 439 -6.12 12.75 -5.31
CA VAL A 439 -6.98 13.48 -6.26
C VAL A 439 -7.56 12.64 -7.40
N HIS A 440 -7.33 11.33 -7.41
CA HIS A 440 -7.93 10.33 -8.30
C HIS A 440 -7.73 10.56 -9.81
N TYR A 441 -6.55 11.06 -10.18
CA TYR A 441 -6.05 11.14 -11.55
C TYR A 441 -4.52 11.15 -11.51
N CYS A 442 -3.85 11.04 -12.65
CA CYS A 442 -2.40 11.16 -12.66
C CYS A 442 -1.93 12.44 -13.32
N ALA A 443 -0.86 13.04 -12.74
CA ALA A 443 -0.27 14.26 -13.23
C ALA A 443 1.22 14.35 -12.91
N ALA A 444 1.92 15.22 -13.64
CA ALA A 444 3.28 15.65 -13.33
C ALA A 444 3.33 17.16 -13.26
N HIS A 445 3.74 17.67 -12.11
CA HIS A 445 3.86 19.10 -11.84
C HIS A 445 5.34 19.47 -11.66
N HIS A 446 5.72 20.61 -12.21
CA HIS A 446 7.04 21.19 -12.02
C HIS A 446 6.91 22.54 -11.33
N TYR A 447 7.41 22.63 -10.12
CA TYR A 447 7.44 23.85 -9.30
C TYR A 447 8.73 24.61 -9.57
N ALA A 448 8.62 25.93 -9.76
CA ALA A 448 9.81 26.74 -10.00
C ALA A 448 9.64 28.16 -9.49
N PRO A 449 10.68 28.72 -8.82
CA PRO A 449 10.62 30.04 -8.19
C PRO A 449 10.31 31.18 -9.17
N GLU A 450 10.64 31.03 -10.47
CA GLU A 450 10.37 32.05 -11.50
C GLU A 450 8.88 32.24 -11.79
N ARG A 451 8.04 31.32 -11.36
CA ARG A 451 6.58 31.36 -11.53
C ARG A 451 5.82 31.52 -10.23
N ALA A 452 6.53 31.53 -9.12
CA ALA A 452 6.00 31.46 -7.76
C ALA A 452 5.87 32.84 -7.10
N ALA A 453 4.87 33.02 -6.25
CA ALA A 453 4.81 34.15 -5.32
C ALA A 453 5.86 34.00 -4.19
N PHE A 454 6.09 32.77 -3.73
CA PHE A 454 7.19 32.44 -2.80
C PHE A 454 8.38 31.90 -3.59
N THR A 455 9.53 32.56 -3.51
CA THR A 455 10.69 32.28 -4.38
C THR A 455 11.90 31.64 -3.68
N GLN A 456 11.83 31.44 -2.35
CA GLN A 456 12.97 30.92 -1.56
C GLN A 456 12.99 29.38 -1.57
N PHE A 457 13.15 28.79 -2.77
CA PHE A 457 13.29 27.34 -2.94
C PHE A 457 14.00 27.01 -4.28
N ASP A 458 14.52 25.82 -4.38
CA ASP A 458 15.01 25.27 -5.66
C ASP A 458 13.88 24.54 -6.38
N ALA A 459 13.86 24.59 -7.71
CA ALA A 459 12.84 23.91 -8.51
C ALA A 459 12.77 22.40 -8.19
N PHE A 460 11.56 21.87 -8.14
CA PHE A 460 11.33 20.45 -7.87
C PHE A 460 10.15 19.88 -8.67
N TRP A 461 10.04 18.56 -8.66
CA TRP A 461 8.96 17.83 -9.30
C TRP A 461 8.05 17.17 -8.27
N GLU A 462 6.79 17.13 -8.60
CA GLU A 462 5.76 16.36 -7.94
C GLU A 462 5.05 15.47 -8.96
N PHE A 463 4.89 14.20 -8.61
CA PHE A 463 4.23 13.21 -9.45
C PHE A 463 3.04 12.64 -8.70
N VAL A 464 1.85 12.79 -9.30
CA VAL A 464 0.58 12.35 -8.75
C VAL A 464 0.15 11.07 -9.45
N ALA A 465 -0.23 10.04 -8.71
CA ALA A 465 -0.73 8.80 -9.27
C ALA A 465 -1.76 8.14 -8.35
N GLY A 466 -2.97 8.04 -8.85
CA GLY A 466 -4.17 7.42 -8.25
C GLY A 466 -5.34 7.57 -9.21
N PRO A 467 -6.46 6.92 -8.95
CA PRO A 467 -6.67 5.93 -7.92
C PRO A 467 -6.17 4.53 -8.32
N MET A 468 -5.95 3.66 -7.34
CA MET A 468 -5.71 2.23 -7.60
C MET A 468 -7.00 1.50 -7.97
N HIS A 469 -8.07 1.75 -7.21
CA HIS A 469 -9.37 1.12 -7.42
C HIS A 469 -10.47 1.95 -6.74
N ALA A 470 -10.77 3.11 -7.33
CA ALA A 470 -11.78 4.04 -6.84
C ALA A 470 -12.38 4.83 -8.00
N GLY A 471 -13.40 5.62 -7.74
CA GLY A 471 -13.95 6.58 -8.71
C GLY A 471 -12.93 7.64 -9.06
N THR A 472 -13.05 8.22 -10.24
CA THR A 472 -12.11 9.23 -10.75
C THR A 472 -12.59 10.64 -10.45
N PHE A 473 -11.65 11.58 -10.37
CA PHE A 473 -11.95 13.02 -10.26
C PHE A 473 -11.04 13.85 -11.17
N GLY A 474 -10.94 15.15 -10.89
CA GLY A 474 -10.02 16.11 -11.48
C GLY A 474 -10.38 16.60 -12.88
N PRO A 475 -9.47 17.38 -13.51
CA PRO A 475 -8.28 17.95 -12.87
C PRO A 475 -8.63 19.08 -11.89
N ASN A 476 -7.86 19.18 -10.80
CA ASN A 476 -8.00 20.26 -9.82
C ASN A 476 -7.35 21.55 -10.33
N ALA A 477 -7.80 22.70 -9.83
CA ALA A 477 -7.11 23.97 -10.03
C ALA A 477 -5.74 23.97 -9.32
N LEU A 478 -4.80 24.71 -9.89
CA LEU A 478 -3.49 24.95 -9.27
C LEU A 478 -3.54 26.23 -8.44
N ASP A 479 -2.71 26.28 -7.40
CA ASP A 479 -2.38 27.45 -6.60
C ASP A 479 -0.99 27.98 -6.98
N GLY A 480 -0.87 29.27 -7.23
CA GLY A 480 0.37 29.89 -7.72
C GLY A 480 1.44 30.14 -6.66
N THR A 481 1.18 29.94 -5.37
CA THR A 481 2.09 30.26 -4.26
C THR A 481 3.49 29.69 -4.47
N PHE A 482 3.60 28.42 -4.90
CA PHE A 482 4.88 27.75 -5.20
C PHE A 482 5.12 27.58 -6.72
N GLY A 483 4.35 28.25 -7.57
CA GLY A 483 4.55 28.30 -9.02
C GLY A 483 4.52 26.94 -9.75
N PRO A 484 3.52 26.08 -9.51
CA PRO A 484 3.38 24.83 -10.24
C PRO A 484 3.07 25.06 -11.71
N ALA A 485 3.55 24.15 -12.56
CA ALA A 485 3.16 24.04 -13.95
C ALA A 485 2.83 22.61 -14.30
N VAL A 486 1.67 22.35 -14.86
CA VAL A 486 1.30 21.04 -15.38
C VAL A 486 2.21 20.69 -16.54
N ARG A 487 2.93 19.59 -16.43
CA ARG A 487 3.75 19.01 -17.51
C ARG A 487 3.04 17.85 -18.18
N PHE A 488 2.19 17.19 -17.43
CA PHE A 488 1.31 16.14 -17.91
C PHE A 488 0.11 16.02 -16.95
N ALA A 489 -1.05 15.69 -17.49
CA ALA A 489 -2.22 15.26 -16.73
C ALA A 489 -3.07 14.29 -17.56
N SER A 490 -3.59 13.26 -16.89
CA SER A 490 -4.61 12.36 -17.43
C SER A 490 -5.70 12.21 -16.40
N ALA A 491 -6.80 12.86 -16.62
CA ALA A 491 -8.00 12.83 -15.78
C ALA A 491 -9.21 12.33 -16.59
N ALA A 492 -10.21 11.84 -15.89
CA ALA A 492 -11.45 11.39 -16.50
C ALA A 492 -12.27 12.56 -17.07
N PRO A 493 -13.08 12.33 -18.11
CA PRO A 493 -13.96 13.38 -18.68
C PRO A 493 -15.13 13.76 -17.76
N SER A 494 -15.41 12.94 -16.76
CA SER A 494 -16.43 13.17 -15.73
C SER A 494 -16.04 12.47 -14.42
N PRO A 495 -16.51 12.96 -13.26
CA PRO A 495 -16.19 12.33 -11.99
C PRO A 495 -16.81 10.93 -11.84
N ASN A 496 -16.25 10.17 -10.91
CA ASN A 496 -16.70 8.86 -10.48
C ASN A 496 -16.85 7.82 -11.62
N ARG A 497 -15.91 7.82 -12.58
CA ARG A 497 -15.83 6.75 -13.58
C ARG A 497 -15.41 5.45 -12.91
N PRO A 498 -15.98 4.29 -13.36
CA PRO A 498 -15.68 3.00 -12.78
C PRO A 498 -14.25 2.50 -13.12
N PRO A 499 -13.69 1.59 -12.32
CA PRO A 499 -12.40 0.97 -12.62
C PRO A 499 -12.36 0.19 -13.95
N SER A 500 -13.53 -0.16 -14.52
CA SER A 500 -13.64 -0.80 -15.84
C SER A 500 -13.26 0.13 -17.00
N ASP A 501 -13.17 1.43 -16.79
CA ASP A 501 -12.82 2.40 -17.83
C ASP A 501 -11.30 2.54 -18.03
N ASP A 502 -10.49 1.77 -17.28
CA ASP A 502 -9.02 1.77 -17.31
C ASP A 502 -8.37 3.11 -16.90
N LEU A 503 -9.13 3.96 -16.20
CA LEU A 503 -8.67 5.25 -15.68
C LEU A 503 -8.17 5.13 -14.24
N GLN A 504 -7.43 4.07 -13.98
CA GLN A 504 -6.73 3.80 -12.74
C GLN A 504 -5.22 3.90 -13.02
N PHE A 505 -4.45 4.55 -12.13
CA PHE A 505 -3.09 4.93 -12.45
C PHE A 505 -2.09 4.56 -11.34
N TYR A 506 -0.85 4.31 -11.74
CA TYR A 506 0.28 4.19 -10.84
C TYR A 506 1.50 4.89 -11.44
N GLY A 507 2.44 5.24 -10.57
CA GLY A 507 3.72 5.80 -10.97
C GLY A 507 4.88 4.86 -10.69
N THR A 508 5.98 5.04 -11.42
CA THR A 508 7.27 4.41 -11.12
C THR A 508 8.41 5.42 -11.15
N LEU A 509 9.34 5.29 -10.20
CA LEU A 509 10.64 5.95 -10.20
C LEU A 509 11.71 4.89 -10.40
N ASP A 510 12.41 4.96 -11.52
CA ASP A 510 13.53 4.08 -11.84
C ASP A 510 14.85 4.85 -11.70
N VAL A 511 15.74 4.43 -10.79
CA VAL A 511 17.04 5.08 -10.59
C VAL A 511 18.15 4.19 -11.14
N ASP A 512 18.83 4.68 -12.16
CA ASP A 512 19.94 3.96 -12.79
C ASP A 512 21.21 3.99 -11.91
N PRO A 513 21.86 2.85 -11.66
CA PRO A 513 23.00 2.79 -10.76
C PRO A 513 24.29 3.41 -11.31
N ARG A 514 24.40 3.62 -12.64
CA ARG A 514 25.61 4.15 -13.29
C ARG A 514 25.52 5.66 -13.50
N SER A 515 24.47 6.11 -14.18
CA SER A 515 24.22 7.54 -14.44
C SER A 515 23.67 8.26 -13.23
N ARG A 516 23.04 7.53 -12.29
CA ARG A 516 22.22 8.03 -11.18
C ARG A 516 21.00 8.84 -11.62
N ALA A 517 20.69 8.85 -12.92
CA ALA A 517 19.49 9.48 -13.43
C ALA A 517 18.25 8.80 -12.85
N LEU A 518 17.20 9.60 -12.59
CA LEU A 518 15.90 9.14 -12.14
C LEU A 518 14.92 9.30 -13.30
N THR A 519 14.32 8.20 -13.73
CA THR A 519 13.20 8.21 -14.67
C THR A 519 11.90 8.09 -13.93
N ALA A 520 11.10 9.16 -13.91
CA ALA A 520 9.72 9.11 -13.42
C ALA A 520 8.79 8.76 -14.58
N SER A 521 7.88 7.80 -14.36
CA SER A 521 6.92 7.38 -15.38
C SER A 521 5.53 7.23 -14.77
N LEU A 522 4.50 7.61 -15.52
CA LEU A 522 3.09 7.45 -15.16
C LEU A 522 2.44 6.43 -16.09
N TRP A 523 1.67 5.52 -15.52
CA TRP A 523 1.11 4.35 -16.18
C TRP A 523 -0.38 4.20 -15.87
N ASP A 524 -1.14 3.65 -16.80
CA ASP A 524 -2.50 3.17 -16.52
C ASP A 524 -2.51 1.70 -16.05
N VAL A 525 -3.66 1.25 -15.61
CA VAL A 525 -3.88 -0.14 -15.09
C VAL A 525 -3.61 -1.23 -16.14
N THR A 526 -3.62 -0.89 -17.43
CA THR A 526 -3.31 -1.86 -18.51
C THR A 526 -1.81 -2.08 -18.66
N GLY A 527 -0.98 -1.25 -18.01
CA GLY A 527 0.48 -1.24 -18.13
C GLY A 527 0.97 -0.37 -19.29
N LYS A 528 0.12 0.48 -19.87
CA LYS A 528 0.51 1.46 -20.86
C LYS A 528 1.17 2.65 -20.17
N ARG A 529 2.40 2.99 -20.58
CA ARG A 529 3.06 4.20 -20.13
C ARG A 529 2.45 5.42 -20.82
N LEU A 530 1.90 6.31 -20.01
CA LEU A 530 1.23 7.52 -20.47
C LEU A 530 2.21 8.67 -20.65
N TRP A 531 3.18 8.76 -19.74
CA TRP A 531 4.17 9.83 -19.74
C TRP A 531 5.45 9.44 -18.99
N SER A 532 6.57 10.12 -19.29
CA SER A 532 7.82 9.96 -18.52
C SER A 532 8.73 11.16 -18.68
N VAL A 533 9.60 11.37 -17.68
CA VAL A 533 10.70 12.33 -17.69
C VAL A 533 11.94 11.69 -17.06
N GLU A 534 13.11 12.00 -17.62
CA GLU A 534 14.39 11.66 -17.01
C GLU A 534 14.99 12.91 -16.35
N LEU A 535 15.41 12.76 -15.10
CA LEU A 535 16.01 13.80 -14.27
C LEU A 535 17.47 13.43 -14.02
N SER A 536 18.37 14.37 -14.29
CA SER A 536 19.79 14.24 -13.91
C SER A 536 19.99 14.64 -12.46
N PRO A 537 20.90 13.98 -11.70
CA PRO A 537 21.17 14.28 -10.31
C PRO A 537 21.91 15.60 -10.09
#